data_3dc0ff00e84cb331c4836f032b118e84
#
_entry.id   3dc0ff00e84cb331c4836f032b118e84
#
_cell.length_a   1.000
_cell.length_b   1.000
_cell.length_c   1.000
_cell.angle_alpha   90.00
_cell.angle_beta   90.00
_cell.angle_gamma   90.00
#
_symmetry.space_group_name_H-M   'P 1'
#
loop_
_entity.id
_entity.type
_entity.pdbx_description
1 polymer ?
#
loop_
_entity_poly.entity_id
_entity_poly.type
_entity_poly.pdbx_seq_one_letter_code
_entity_poly.pdbx_strand_id
1 'polypeptide(L)'
;EKPYRMVSGAVQFRYTLDERVVWKVYAQYDRTDFSTYEGDNRRLFGLGEDNIYVNATFRRHTSGEWSWFAGAAYSYYNRRIGGAVVSGDNWLERQQETHLKAKVFKRLSSVFRLDMGIESYIRNYRNHYLLCGTDDSNRMSPTIGAGFFSMAYYPMEQLKMEFSFRTEYTSPSRKMNFSPRLAANYYWGNMMLSGIVGRYTQLPENSCLVRRPQLMSEVCMQYNLGVQYD
;
A
#
# COMPACT_ATOMS: atom_id res chain seq x y z
N GLU A 1 34.13 -14.78 -2.05
CA GLU A 1 32.84 -14.11 -2.30
C GLU A 1 31.71 -15.01 -1.81
N LYS A 2 30.83 -14.53 -0.93
CA LYS A 2 29.56 -15.21 -0.70
C LYS A 2 28.63 -14.80 -1.83
N PRO A 3 28.14 -15.75 -2.64
CA PRO A 3 27.25 -15.41 -3.74
C PRO A 3 25.95 -14.83 -3.19
N TYR A 4 25.36 -13.93 -3.97
CA TYR A 4 23.97 -13.53 -3.79
C TYR A 4 23.08 -14.77 -3.70
N ARG A 5 22.27 -14.84 -2.65
CA ARG A 5 21.32 -15.92 -2.43
C ARG A 5 19.92 -15.32 -2.33
N MET A 6 19.02 -15.84 -3.11
CA MET A 6 17.61 -15.49 -3.04
C MET A 6 16.77 -16.76 -3.00
N VAL A 7 15.83 -16.80 -2.08
CA VAL A 7 14.79 -17.83 -2.01
C VAL A 7 13.46 -17.11 -2.06
N SER A 8 12.62 -17.47 -3.01
CA SER A 8 11.29 -16.91 -3.17
C SER A 8 10.29 -18.04 -3.39
N GLY A 9 9.13 -17.93 -2.76
CA GLY A 9 8.04 -18.87 -2.94
C GLY A 9 6.71 -18.17 -2.73
N ALA A 10 5.72 -18.52 -3.56
CA ALA A 10 4.38 -18.00 -3.45
C ALA A 10 3.35 -19.10 -3.66
N VAL A 11 2.21 -18.97 -2.96
CA VAL A 11 1.06 -19.85 -3.12
C VAL A 11 -0.20 -18.99 -3.25
N GLN A 12 -1.06 -19.39 -4.18
CA GLN A 12 -2.35 -18.73 -4.39
C GLN A 12 -3.46 -19.78 -4.36
N PHE A 13 -4.51 -19.47 -3.63
CA PHE A 13 -5.74 -20.24 -3.58
C PHE A 13 -6.92 -19.38 -3.99
N ARG A 14 -7.78 -19.91 -4.86
CA ARG A 14 -9.04 -19.28 -5.24
C ARG A 14 -10.16 -20.29 -5.12
N TYR A 15 -11.19 -19.94 -4.37
CA TYR A 15 -12.40 -20.71 -4.24
C TYR A 15 -13.60 -19.88 -4.70
N THR A 16 -14.41 -20.43 -5.59
CA THR A 16 -15.63 -19.80 -6.09
C THR A 16 -16.80 -20.67 -5.72
N LEU A 17 -17.66 -20.16 -4.83
CA LEU A 17 -18.92 -20.79 -4.47
C LEU A 17 -20.01 -20.02 -5.22
N ASP A 18 -20.64 -20.63 -6.19
CA ASP A 18 -21.50 -20.01 -7.16
C ASP A 18 -20.79 -18.85 -7.93
N GLU A 19 -21.38 -18.30 -8.95
CA GLU A 19 -20.86 -17.13 -9.68
C GLU A 19 -20.79 -15.85 -8.80
N ARG A 20 -21.39 -15.90 -7.60
CA ARG A 20 -21.62 -14.76 -6.72
C ARG A 20 -20.62 -14.60 -5.59
N VAL A 21 -19.93 -15.68 -5.21
CA VAL A 21 -19.02 -15.65 -4.04
C VAL A 21 -17.63 -16.10 -4.45
N VAL A 22 -16.64 -15.26 -4.18
CA VAL A 22 -15.23 -15.55 -4.49
C VAL A 22 -14.38 -15.31 -3.26
N TRP A 23 -13.63 -16.32 -2.86
CA TRP A 23 -12.54 -16.25 -1.89
C TRP A 23 -11.21 -16.34 -2.60
N LYS A 24 -10.25 -15.53 -2.18
CA LYS A 24 -8.85 -15.63 -2.64
C LYS A 24 -7.94 -15.51 -1.44
N VAL A 25 -6.95 -16.37 -1.39
CA VAL A 25 -5.84 -16.29 -0.44
C VAL A 25 -4.54 -16.32 -1.22
N TYR A 26 -3.63 -15.46 -0.86
CA TYR A 26 -2.28 -15.39 -1.43
C TYR A 26 -1.28 -15.31 -0.29
N ALA A 27 -0.20 -16.07 -0.37
CA ALA A 27 0.90 -15.99 0.56
C ALA A 27 2.22 -16.03 -0.21
N GLN A 28 3.18 -15.22 0.21
CA GLN A 28 4.52 -15.13 -0.37
C GLN A 28 5.55 -15.01 0.74
N TYR A 29 6.69 -15.66 0.52
CA TYR A 29 7.90 -15.53 1.31
C TYR A 29 9.08 -15.27 0.40
N ASP A 30 9.87 -14.25 0.73
CA ASP A 30 11.13 -13.94 0.05
C ASP A 30 12.24 -13.77 1.10
N ARG A 31 13.38 -14.33 0.79
CA ARG A 31 14.61 -14.13 1.54
C ARG A 31 15.75 -13.81 0.61
N THR A 32 16.49 -12.75 0.93
CA THR A 32 17.67 -12.32 0.21
C THR A 32 18.85 -12.21 1.17
N ASP A 33 19.96 -12.82 0.83
CA ASP A 33 21.25 -12.67 1.52
C ASP A 33 22.29 -12.22 0.50
N PHE A 34 22.96 -11.12 0.77
CA PHE A 34 23.98 -10.53 -0.09
C PHE A 34 25.16 -10.05 0.75
N SER A 35 26.38 -10.21 0.25
CA SER A 35 27.58 -9.68 0.91
C SER A 35 28.62 -9.28 -0.13
N THR A 36 29.25 -8.14 0.08
CA THR A 36 30.44 -7.70 -0.67
C THR A 36 31.69 -7.85 0.19
N TYR A 37 32.82 -8.15 -0.45
CA TYR A 37 34.10 -8.35 0.18
C TYR A 37 35.17 -7.55 -0.53
N GLU A 38 36.16 -7.04 0.22
CA GLU A 38 37.39 -6.47 -0.30
C GLU A 38 38.44 -7.57 -0.54
N GLY A 39 39.48 -7.29 -1.34
CA GLY A 39 40.45 -8.27 -1.83
C GLY A 39 41.06 -9.24 -0.82
N ASP A 40 41.11 -8.91 0.47
CA ASP A 40 41.62 -9.75 1.57
C ASP A 40 40.54 -10.55 2.30
N ASN A 41 39.41 -10.85 1.65
CA ASN A 41 38.24 -11.50 2.27
C ASN A 41 37.62 -10.71 3.43
N ARG A 42 37.93 -9.45 3.59
CA ARG A 42 37.31 -8.56 4.56
C ARG A 42 35.91 -8.21 4.08
N ARG A 43 34.90 -8.55 4.88
CA ARG A 43 33.51 -8.19 4.60
C ARG A 43 33.34 -6.68 4.69
N LEU A 44 33.03 -6.02 3.56
CA LEU A 44 32.72 -4.60 3.50
C LEU A 44 31.28 -4.31 3.89
N PHE A 45 30.37 -5.11 3.34
CA PHE A 45 28.93 -4.87 3.47
C PHE A 45 28.17 -6.20 3.42
N GLY A 46 27.13 -6.31 4.21
CA GLY A 46 26.20 -7.44 4.13
C GLY A 46 24.77 -7.00 4.32
N LEU A 47 23.90 -7.49 3.47
CA LEU A 47 22.46 -7.29 3.50
C LEU A 47 21.77 -8.64 3.67
N GLY A 48 20.86 -8.73 4.64
CA GLY A 48 19.94 -9.85 4.78
C GLY A 48 18.52 -9.31 4.88
N GLU A 49 17.61 -9.80 4.06
CA GLU A 49 16.21 -9.40 4.05
C GLU A 49 15.31 -10.63 4.12
N ASP A 50 14.29 -10.56 4.98
CA ASP A 50 13.19 -11.52 5.05
C ASP A 50 11.88 -10.76 4.81
N ASN A 51 11.04 -11.26 3.91
CA ASN A 51 9.76 -10.66 3.58
C ASN A 51 8.67 -11.72 3.58
N ILE A 52 7.59 -11.48 4.31
CA ILE A 52 6.38 -12.32 4.34
C ILE A 52 5.20 -11.44 3.97
N TYR A 53 4.39 -11.90 3.04
CA TYR A 53 3.13 -11.26 2.68
C TYR A 53 2.02 -12.29 2.61
N VAL A 54 0.92 -12.03 3.31
CA VAL A 54 -0.29 -12.85 3.26
C VAL A 54 -1.48 -11.93 3.00
N ASN A 55 -2.36 -12.34 2.10
CA ASN A 55 -3.56 -11.58 1.75
C ASN A 55 -4.74 -12.54 1.60
N ALA A 56 -5.86 -12.22 2.23
CA ALA A 56 -7.13 -12.91 2.08
C ALA A 56 -8.22 -11.93 1.66
N THR A 57 -8.98 -12.26 0.62
CA THR A 57 -10.07 -11.41 0.14
C THR A 57 -11.34 -12.22 -0.06
N PHE A 58 -12.45 -11.60 0.27
CA PHE A 58 -13.79 -12.11 0.08
C PHE A 58 -14.60 -11.13 -0.77
N ARG A 59 -15.28 -11.62 -1.79
CA ARG A 59 -16.22 -10.85 -2.60
C ARG A 59 -17.53 -11.60 -2.71
N ARG A 60 -18.64 -10.88 -2.55
CA ARG A 60 -19.98 -11.40 -2.74
C ARG A 60 -20.83 -10.43 -3.57
N HIS A 61 -21.46 -10.96 -4.62
CA HIS A 61 -22.52 -10.27 -5.35
C HIS A 61 -23.87 -10.72 -4.80
N THR A 62 -24.72 -9.77 -4.46
CA THR A 62 -26.06 -10.05 -3.93
C THR A 62 -27.12 -9.60 -4.96
N SER A 63 -28.31 -10.17 -4.90
CA SER A 63 -29.48 -9.69 -5.66
C SER A 63 -29.70 -8.19 -5.37
N GLY A 64 -30.12 -7.43 -6.37
CA GLY A 64 -30.33 -5.97 -6.25
C GLY A 64 -29.06 -5.12 -6.46
N GLU A 65 -28.11 -5.62 -7.25
CA GLU A 65 -26.91 -4.89 -7.71
C GLU A 65 -25.93 -4.46 -6.61
N TRP A 66 -26.01 -5.10 -5.45
CA TRP A 66 -25.06 -4.93 -4.38
C TRP A 66 -23.86 -5.87 -4.52
N SER A 67 -22.68 -5.36 -4.27
CA SER A 67 -21.45 -6.17 -4.15
C SER A 67 -20.70 -5.79 -2.89
N TRP A 68 -20.28 -6.81 -2.16
CA TRP A 68 -19.54 -6.67 -0.91
C TRP A 68 -18.12 -7.16 -1.11
N PHE A 69 -17.19 -6.47 -0.52
CA PHE A 69 -15.79 -6.85 -0.49
C PHE A 69 -15.26 -6.70 0.92
N ALA A 70 -14.57 -7.71 1.40
CA ALA A 70 -13.76 -7.67 2.61
C ALA A 70 -12.36 -8.20 2.29
N GLY A 71 -11.35 -7.60 2.86
CA GLY A 71 -9.96 -8.01 2.69
C GLY A 71 -9.17 -7.81 3.96
N ALA A 72 -8.24 -8.71 4.20
CA ALA A 72 -7.22 -8.62 5.24
C ALA A 72 -5.86 -8.98 4.64
N ALA A 73 -4.85 -8.18 4.91
CA ALA A 73 -3.48 -8.47 4.53
C ALA A 73 -2.55 -8.28 5.72
N TYR A 74 -1.50 -9.08 5.75
CA TYR A 74 -0.41 -8.96 6.70
C TYR A 74 0.90 -8.97 5.96
N SER A 75 1.79 -8.03 6.29
CA SER A 75 3.16 -8.01 5.82
C SER A 75 4.14 -7.98 6.98
N TYR A 76 5.23 -8.71 6.82
CA TYR A 76 6.38 -8.69 7.70
C TYR A 76 7.62 -8.45 6.85
N TYR A 77 8.40 -7.47 7.23
CA TYR A 77 9.67 -7.11 6.61
C TYR A 77 10.74 -6.99 7.68
N ASN A 78 11.87 -7.64 7.47
CA ASN A 78 13.01 -7.59 8.34
C ASN A 78 14.28 -7.44 7.51
N ARG A 79 15.01 -6.35 7.73
CA ARG A 79 16.27 -6.03 7.05
C ARG A 79 17.39 -5.93 8.07
N ARG A 80 18.52 -6.52 7.73
CA ARG A 80 19.77 -6.45 8.48
C ARG A 80 20.87 -6.00 7.55
N ILE A 81 21.54 -4.91 7.90
CA ILE A 81 22.69 -4.38 7.16
C ILE A 81 23.87 -4.38 8.11
N GLY A 82 24.97 -5.02 7.74
CA GLY A 82 26.19 -5.05 8.51
C GLY A 82 27.36 -4.46 7.73
N GLY A 83 28.22 -3.68 8.38
CA GLY A 83 29.36 -3.02 7.75
C GLY A 83 28.98 -1.80 6.93
N ALA A 84 27.97 -1.02 7.34
CA ALA A 84 27.42 0.06 6.52
C ALA A 84 28.41 1.22 6.29
N VAL A 85 29.19 1.59 7.30
CA VAL A 85 30.19 2.66 7.25
C VAL A 85 31.54 2.16 7.75
N VAL A 86 31.57 1.48 8.89
CA VAL A 86 32.79 0.93 9.51
C VAL A 86 32.56 -0.54 9.83
N SER A 87 33.66 -1.30 9.95
CA SER A 87 33.61 -2.69 10.47
C SER A 87 33.01 -2.69 11.87
N GLY A 88 31.91 -3.43 12.04
CA GLY A 88 31.15 -3.48 13.31
C GLY A 88 29.83 -2.69 13.28
N ASP A 89 29.63 -1.81 12.33
CA ASP A 89 28.35 -1.15 12.13
C ASP A 89 27.25 -2.16 11.79
N ASN A 90 26.09 -1.96 12.37
CA ASN A 90 24.94 -2.83 12.18
C ASN A 90 23.65 -2.01 12.16
N TRP A 91 22.78 -2.31 11.21
CA TRP A 91 21.47 -1.72 11.10
C TRP A 91 20.41 -2.83 10.99
N LEU A 92 19.50 -2.84 11.92
CA LEU A 92 18.34 -3.73 11.94
C LEU A 92 17.08 -2.90 11.76
N GLU A 93 16.29 -3.22 10.76
CA GLU A 93 14.98 -2.63 10.51
C GLU A 93 13.93 -3.73 10.46
N ARG A 94 12.83 -3.56 11.19
CA ARG A 94 11.70 -4.48 11.20
C ARG A 94 10.39 -3.71 11.09
N GLN A 95 9.58 -4.14 10.14
CA GLN A 95 8.25 -3.60 9.93
C GLN A 95 7.23 -4.74 9.88
N GLN A 96 6.11 -4.52 10.56
CA GLN A 96 4.92 -5.36 10.47
C GLN A 96 3.74 -4.46 10.15
N GLU A 97 2.89 -4.89 9.25
CA GLU A 97 1.68 -4.14 8.92
C GLU A 97 0.50 -5.09 8.73
N THR A 98 -0.60 -4.78 9.38
CA THR A 98 -1.91 -5.39 9.13
C THR A 98 -2.78 -4.38 8.43
N HIS A 99 -3.33 -4.74 7.28
CA HIS A 99 -4.25 -3.93 6.51
C HIS A 99 -5.61 -4.62 6.45
N LEU A 100 -6.64 -3.94 6.90
CA LEU A 100 -8.03 -4.37 6.85
C LEU A 100 -8.81 -3.43 5.93
N LYS A 101 -9.66 -3.99 5.07
CA LYS A 101 -10.50 -3.24 4.14
C LYS A 101 -11.86 -3.86 4.02
N ALA A 102 -12.90 -3.04 4.11
CA ALA A 102 -14.26 -3.42 3.78
C ALA A 102 -14.86 -2.36 2.86
N LYS A 103 -15.54 -2.81 1.81
CA LYS A 103 -16.24 -1.91 0.91
C LYS A 103 -17.52 -2.51 0.37
N VAL A 104 -18.44 -1.64 0.03
CA VAL A 104 -19.68 -1.96 -0.63
C VAL A 104 -19.77 -1.17 -1.92
N PHE A 105 -20.27 -1.84 -2.92
CA PHE A 105 -20.52 -1.29 -4.23
C PHE A 105 -22.00 -1.45 -4.56
N LYS A 106 -22.62 -0.42 -5.14
CA LYS A 106 -24.01 -0.45 -5.61
C LYS A 106 -24.18 0.30 -6.92
N ARG A 107 -24.90 -0.31 -7.86
CA ARG A 107 -25.48 0.41 -8.99
C ARG A 107 -26.81 0.98 -8.55
N LEU A 108 -26.92 2.31 -8.45
CA LEU A 108 -28.15 2.99 -8.04
C LEU A 108 -29.15 3.12 -9.18
N SER A 109 -28.63 3.30 -10.40
CA SER A 109 -29.41 3.37 -11.65
C SER A 109 -28.50 3.05 -12.85
N SER A 110 -29.04 3.16 -14.06
CA SER A 110 -28.23 3.05 -15.28
C SER A 110 -27.11 4.11 -15.36
N VAL A 111 -27.34 5.29 -14.74
CA VAL A 111 -26.43 6.44 -14.82
C VAL A 111 -25.60 6.67 -13.56
N PHE A 112 -25.92 6.03 -12.41
CA PHE A 112 -25.22 6.24 -11.14
C PHE A 112 -24.69 4.95 -10.54
N ARG A 113 -23.43 4.98 -10.14
CA ARG A 113 -22.72 3.92 -9.44
C ARG A 113 -22.01 4.47 -8.21
N LEU A 114 -22.13 3.74 -7.09
CA LEU A 114 -21.59 4.10 -5.80
C LEU A 114 -20.60 3.04 -5.33
N ASP A 115 -19.44 3.47 -4.82
CA ASP A 115 -18.45 2.67 -4.11
C ASP A 115 -18.09 3.39 -2.81
N MET A 116 -18.22 2.72 -1.66
CA MET A 116 -17.85 3.27 -0.37
C MET A 116 -17.22 2.22 0.52
N GLY A 117 -16.36 2.62 1.42
CA GLY A 117 -15.71 1.68 2.33
C GLY A 117 -14.85 2.33 3.39
N ILE A 118 -14.29 1.44 4.18
CA ILE A 118 -13.36 1.76 5.25
C ILE A 118 -12.09 0.94 5.13
N GLU A 119 -10.99 1.51 5.60
CA GLU A 119 -9.68 0.85 5.66
C GLU A 119 -9.03 1.13 7.01
N SER A 120 -8.24 0.19 7.48
CA SER A 120 -7.38 0.38 8.64
C SER A 120 -6.03 -0.24 8.40
N TYR A 121 -4.97 0.49 8.74
CA TYR A 121 -3.59 0.02 8.76
C TYR A 121 -3.08 0.08 10.19
N ILE A 122 -2.62 -1.05 10.69
CA ILE A 122 -1.98 -1.18 12.01
C ILE A 122 -0.54 -1.56 11.75
N ARG A 123 0.38 -0.66 12.02
CA ARG A 123 1.79 -0.81 11.68
C ARG A 123 2.63 -0.88 12.96
N ASN A 124 3.60 -1.76 12.99
CA ASN A 124 4.65 -1.79 13.99
C ASN A 124 6.00 -1.63 13.27
N TYR A 125 6.71 -0.61 13.62
CA TYR A 125 8.03 -0.29 13.08
C TYR A 125 9.04 -0.24 14.21
N ARG A 126 10.20 -0.89 13.99
CA ARG A 126 11.36 -0.83 14.87
C ARG A 126 12.60 -0.71 14.04
N ASN A 127 13.49 0.17 14.42
CA ASN A 127 14.85 0.19 13.94
C ASN A 127 15.83 0.18 15.13
N HIS A 128 16.96 -0.44 14.90
CA HIS A 128 18.10 -0.42 15.80
C HIS A 128 19.34 -0.28 14.93
N TYR A 129 20.18 0.67 15.24
CA TYR A 129 21.44 0.85 14.54
C TYR A 129 22.59 1.16 15.48
N LEU A 130 23.69 0.50 15.21
CA LEU A 130 24.99 0.78 15.76
C LEU A 130 25.84 1.34 14.61
N LEU A 131 26.10 2.64 14.61
CA LEU A 131 26.85 3.35 13.57
C LEU A 131 27.97 4.17 14.21
N CYS A 132 29.22 3.92 13.83
CA CYS A 132 30.38 4.66 14.33
C CYS A 132 30.42 4.76 15.86
N GLY A 133 30.04 3.68 16.57
CA GLY A 133 29.98 3.63 18.04
C GLY A 133 28.74 4.26 18.68
N THR A 134 27.82 4.82 17.88
CA THR A 134 26.53 5.32 18.37
C THR A 134 25.49 4.21 18.30
N ASP A 135 24.94 3.85 19.45
CA ASP A 135 23.82 2.89 19.56
C ASP A 135 22.50 3.64 19.72
N ASP A 136 21.56 3.41 18.81
CA ASP A 136 20.23 4.04 18.86
C ASP A 136 19.14 3.04 18.46
N SER A 137 18.03 3.09 19.17
CA SER A 137 16.91 2.18 19.01
C SER A 137 15.60 2.94 19.07
N ASN A 138 14.80 2.78 18.05
CA ASN A 138 13.54 3.50 17.93
C ASN A 138 12.39 2.52 17.62
N ARG A 139 11.21 2.83 18.17
CA ARG A 139 10.00 2.05 17.95
C ARG A 139 8.80 2.97 17.77
N MET A 140 7.90 2.57 16.87
CA MET A 140 6.66 3.28 16.58
C MET A 140 5.57 2.30 16.18
N SER A 141 4.32 2.58 16.58
CA SER A 141 3.15 1.77 16.22
C SER A 141 2.01 2.66 15.71
N PRO A 142 2.15 3.23 14.49
CA PRO A 142 1.10 4.07 13.93
C PRO A 142 -0.11 3.24 13.50
N THR A 143 -1.29 3.79 13.77
CA THR A 143 -2.56 3.30 13.23
C THR A 143 -3.15 4.36 12.32
N ILE A 144 -3.61 3.95 11.15
CA ILE A 144 -4.29 4.79 10.17
C ILE A 144 -5.67 4.22 9.97
N GLY A 145 -6.69 5.03 10.18
CA GLY A 145 -8.07 4.73 9.81
C GLY A 145 -8.49 5.59 8.63
N ALA A 146 -9.12 5.01 7.62
CA ALA A 146 -9.59 5.75 6.47
C ALA A 146 -11.02 5.37 6.10
N GLY A 147 -11.79 6.37 5.67
CA GLY A 147 -13.06 6.21 4.99
C GLY A 147 -12.96 6.73 3.58
N PHE A 148 -13.62 6.09 2.63
CA PHE A 148 -13.65 6.55 1.25
C PHE A 148 -15.02 6.35 0.62
N PHE A 149 -15.27 7.20 -0.36
CA PHE A 149 -16.49 7.24 -1.13
C PHE A 149 -16.13 7.60 -2.58
N SER A 150 -16.76 6.96 -3.55
CA SER A 150 -16.65 7.29 -4.97
C SER A 150 -18.03 7.16 -5.61
N MET A 151 -18.39 8.13 -6.43
CA MET A 151 -19.61 8.14 -7.21
C MET A 151 -19.27 8.34 -8.69
N ALA A 152 -19.60 7.36 -9.52
CA ALA A 152 -19.50 7.47 -10.95
C ALA A 152 -20.87 7.86 -11.54
N TYR A 153 -20.84 8.83 -12.44
CA TYR A 153 -21.98 9.38 -13.16
C TYR A 153 -21.78 9.22 -14.66
N TYR A 154 -22.75 8.64 -15.34
CA TYR A 154 -22.78 8.37 -16.78
C TYR A 154 -23.91 9.17 -17.43
N PRO A 155 -23.74 10.49 -17.71
CA PRO A 155 -24.81 11.32 -18.31
C PRO A 155 -25.14 10.90 -19.72
N MET A 156 -24.21 10.28 -20.43
CA MET A 156 -24.37 9.72 -21.77
C MET A 156 -23.39 8.51 -21.91
N GLU A 157 -23.60 7.67 -22.90
CA GLU A 157 -22.78 6.46 -23.12
C GLU A 157 -21.27 6.79 -23.29
N GLN A 158 -20.99 7.94 -23.90
CA GLN A 158 -19.63 8.39 -24.19
C GLN A 158 -18.94 9.08 -23.01
N LEU A 159 -19.67 9.50 -21.96
CA LEU A 159 -19.08 10.29 -20.87
C LEU A 159 -19.24 9.60 -19.53
N LYS A 160 -18.11 9.30 -18.90
CA LYS A 160 -18.03 8.89 -17.50
C LYS A 160 -17.37 9.99 -16.68
N MET A 161 -18.04 10.44 -15.63
CA MET A 161 -17.49 11.32 -14.61
C MET A 161 -17.39 10.55 -13.29
N GLU A 162 -16.32 10.77 -12.52
CA GLU A 162 -16.16 10.12 -11.22
C GLU A 162 -15.68 11.15 -10.20
N PHE A 163 -16.48 11.34 -9.16
CA PHE A 163 -16.10 12.09 -7.99
C PHE A 163 -15.73 11.10 -6.89
N SER A 164 -14.59 11.30 -6.25
CA SER A 164 -14.17 10.49 -5.10
C SER A 164 -13.63 11.36 -3.97
N PHE A 165 -13.83 10.88 -2.76
CA PHE A 165 -13.41 11.53 -1.55
C PHE A 165 -12.85 10.49 -0.58
N ARG A 166 -11.68 10.78 0.00
CA ARG A 166 -11.05 9.96 1.01
C ARG A 166 -10.68 10.82 2.21
N THR A 167 -10.99 10.33 3.38
CA THR A 167 -10.53 10.91 4.65
C THR A 167 -9.68 9.89 5.39
N GLU A 168 -8.59 10.35 6.00
CA GLU A 168 -7.67 9.53 6.78
C GLU A 168 -7.39 10.18 8.11
N TYR A 169 -7.48 9.40 9.18
CA TYR A 169 -7.00 9.74 10.50
C TYR A 169 -5.73 8.98 10.81
N THR A 170 -4.71 9.67 11.30
CA THR A 170 -3.40 9.08 11.62
C THR A 170 -3.09 9.28 13.11
N SER A 171 -2.88 8.20 13.84
CA SER A 171 -2.69 8.25 15.29
C SER A 171 -1.44 9.02 15.75
N PRO A 172 -0.28 8.96 15.09
CA PRO A 172 0.91 9.70 15.54
C PRO A 172 0.72 11.20 15.49
N SER A 173 0.21 11.73 14.38
CA SER A 173 0.00 13.18 14.21
C SER A 173 -1.33 13.66 14.79
N ARG A 174 -2.28 12.76 15.11
CA ARG A 174 -3.67 13.06 15.54
C ARG A 174 -4.41 14.00 14.57
N LYS A 175 -4.10 13.91 13.27
CA LYS A 175 -4.67 14.79 12.24
C LYS A 175 -5.53 14.00 11.26
N MET A 176 -6.51 14.71 10.72
CA MET A 176 -7.35 14.25 9.62
C MET A 176 -6.83 14.84 8.30
N ASN A 177 -6.74 14.01 7.30
CA ASN A 177 -6.43 14.39 5.92
C ASN A 177 -7.64 14.18 5.04
N PHE A 178 -7.82 15.05 4.05
CA PHE A 178 -8.92 15.01 3.10
C PHE A 178 -8.37 15.02 1.68
N SER A 179 -8.82 14.08 0.86
CA SER A 179 -8.31 13.84 -0.49
C SER A 179 -9.46 13.75 -1.50
N PRO A 180 -10.03 14.91 -1.91
CA PRO A 180 -11.01 14.96 -3.01
C PRO A 180 -10.34 14.73 -4.36
N ARG A 181 -11.05 14.07 -5.28
CA ARG A 181 -10.60 13.79 -6.65
C ARG A 181 -11.79 13.86 -7.60
N LEU A 182 -11.54 14.35 -8.80
CA LEU A 182 -12.48 14.35 -9.90
C LEU A 182 -11.79 13.76 -11.13
N ALA A 183 -12.45 12.81 -11.79
CA ALA A 183 -12.00 12.24 -13.04
C ALA A 183 -13.12 12.29 -14.08
N ALA A 184 -12.75 12.41 -15.34
CA ALA A 184 -13.66 12.31 -16.48
C ALA A 184 -13.00 11.54 -17.62
N ASN A 185 -13.78 10.67 -18.27
CA ASN A 185 -13.40 9.97 -19.48
C ASN A 185 -14.46 10.22 -20.54
N TYR A 186 -14.03 10.65 -21.71
CA TYR A 186 -14.89 10.88 -22.87
C TYR A 186 -14.44 10.00 -24.04
N TYR A 187 -15.38 9.22 -24.58
CA TYR A 187 -15.15 8.30 -25.69
C TYR A 187 -15.67 8.93 -26.98
N TRP A 188 -14.82 9.09 -27.97
CA TRP A 188 -15.15 9.66 -29.29
C TRP A 188 -14.61 8.73 -30.39
N GLY A 189 -15.49 7.90 -30.93
CA GLY A 189 -15.08 6.86 -31.89
C GLY A 189 -14.04 5.92 -31.26
N ASN A 190 -12.88 5.86 -31.88
CA ASN A 190 -11.73 5.06 -31.39
C ASN A 190 -10.82 5.82 -30.42
N MET A 191 -11.21 7.02 -30.02
CA MET A 191 -10.42 7.83 -29.08
C MET A 191 -11.07 7.87 -27.70
N MET A 192 -10.25 7.79 -26.66
CA MET A 192 -10.63 8.09 -25.29
C MET A 192 -9.80 9.26 -24.77
N LEU A 193 -10.50 10.34 -24.38
CA LEU A 193 -9.92 11.46 -23.65
C LEU A 193 -10.14 11.26 -22.17
N SER A 194 -9.09 11.37 -21.36
CA SER A 194 -9.16 11.22 -19.92
C SER A 194 -8.57 12.43 -19.21
N GLY A 195 -9.20 12.82 -18.11
CA GLY A 195 -8.72 13.89 -17.25
C GLY A 195 -8.93 13.52 -15.78
N ILE A 196 -7.95 13.82 -14.94
CA ILE A 196 -8.06 13.66 -13.49
C ILE A 196 -7.41 14.85 -12.80
N VAL A 197 -8.09 15.36 -11.79
CA VAL A 197 -7.56 16.33 -10.83
C VAL A 197 -7.84 15.83 -9.43
N GLY A 198 -6.85 15.95 -8.54
CA GLY A 198 -7.06 15.50 -7.18
C GLY A 198 -5.97 15.95 -6.20
N ARG A 199 -6.39 16.00 -4.94
CA ARG A 199 -5.50 16.15 -3.80
C ARG A 199 -5.14 14.78 -3.26
N TYR A 200 -3.86 14.54 -3.07
CA TYR A 200 -3.31 13.29 -2.53
C TYR A 200 -2.53 13.59 -1.26
N THR A 201 -2.61 12.67 -0.32
CA THR A 201 -1.85 12.76 0.93
C THR A 201 -1.08 11.47 1.15
N GLN A 202 0.15 11.60 1.63
CA GLN A 202 1.02 10.49 1.96
C GLN A 202 1.66 10.72 3.32
N LEU A 203 1.73 9.69 4.15
CA LEU A 203 2.53 9.74 5.37
C LEU A 203 4.00 9.77 5.02
N PRO A 204 4.82 10.55 5.75
CA PRO A 204 6.27 10.46 5.66
C PRO A 204 6.77 9.03 5.95
N GLU A 205 7.97 8.73 5.51
CA GLU A 205 8.60 7.43 5.79
C GLU A 205 8.69 7.13 7.29
N ASN A 206 8.61 5.85 7.64
CA ASN A 206 8.68 5.40 9.03
C ASN A 206 9.98 5.82 9.73
N SER A 207 11.09 5.88 9.00
CA SER A 207 12.39 6.38 9.44
C SER A 207 12.37 7.84 9.92
N CYS A 208 11.54 8.68 9.29
CA CYS A 208 11.31 10.06 9.68
C CYS A 208 10.31 10.17 10.83
N LEU A 209 9.19 9.42 10.73
CA LEU A 209 8.11 9.44 11.72
C LEU A 209 8.56 8.93 13.09
N VAL A 210 9.44 7.93 13.15
CA VAL A 210 9.94 7.40 14.43
C VAL A 210 10.71 8.44 15.23
N ARG A 211 11.41 9.36 14.53
CA ARG A 211 12.17 10.46 15.16
C ARG A 211 11.29 11.68 15.43
N ARG A 212 10.27 11.91 14.60
CA ARG A 212 9.36 13.06 14.69
C ARG A 212 7.92 12.60 14.45
N PRO A 213 7.24 11.99 15.44
CA PRO A 213 5.89 11.42 15.29
C PRO A 213 4.81 12.41 14.89
N GLN A 214 5.04 13.70 15.13
CA GLN A 214 4.10 14.78 14.80
C GLN A 214 4.24 15.35 13.39
N LEU A 215 5.11 14.78 12.54
CA LEU A 215 5.19 15.19 11.14
C LEU A 215 3.83 15.06 10.46
N MET A 216 3.50 16.07 9.68
CA MET A 216 2.27 16.07 8.89
C MET A 216 2.44 15.21 7.64
N SER A 217 1.32 14.70 7.14
CA SER A 217 1.28 14.07 5.84
C SER A 217 1.71 15.06 4.75
N GLU A 218 2.47 14.57 3.81
CA GLU A 218 2.79 15.28 2.58
C GLU A 218 1.53 15.45 1.75
N VAL A 219 1.40 16.57 1.07
CA VAL A 219 0.24 16.91 0.24
C VAL A 219 0.71 17.18 -1.17
N CYS A 220 0.06 16.55 -2.13
CA CYS A 220 0.31 16.76 -3.55
C CYS A 220 -1.00 17.05 -4.27
N MET A 221 -1.02 18.07 -5.14
CA MET A 221 -2.07 18.29 -6.14
C MET A 221 -1.59 17.72 -7.46
N GLN A 222 -2.38 16.83 -8.05
CA GLN A 222 -2.05 16.20 -9.33
C GLN A 222 -3.11 16.53 -10.38
N TYR A 223 -2.63 16.78 -11.59
CA TYR A 223 -3.42 17.04 -12.81
C TYR A 223 -2.87 16.14 -13.90
N ASN A 224 -3.69 15.24 -14.41
CA ASN A 224 -3.30 14.35 -15.48
C ASN A 224 -4.29 14.48 -16.63
N LEU A 225 -3.78 14.56 -17.85
CA LEU A 225 -4.56 14.48 -19.08
C LEU A 225 -4.00 13.33 -19.91
N GLY A 226 -4.87 12.56 -20.53
CA GLY A 226 -4.50 11.41 -21.35
C GLY A 226 -5.36 11.31 -22.60
N VAL A 227 -4.75 10.82 -23.65
CA VAL A 227 -5.40 10.46 -24.92
C VAL A 227 -4.98 9.03 -25.24
N GLN A 228 -5.96 8.19 -25.50
CA GLN A 228 -5.74 6.81 -25.97
C GLN A 228 -6.46 6.68 -27.33
N TYR A 229 -5.82 6.02 -28.28
CA TYR A 229 -6.38 5.66 -29.57
C TYR A 229 -6.25 4.15 -29.78
N ASP A 230 -7.36 3.45 -30.07
CA ASP A 230 -7.46 2.01 -30.31
C ASP A 230 -7.70 1.69 -31.79
#